data_135e634996e684b1fa316250b9ef848c
#
_entry.id   135e634996e684b1fa316250b9ef848c
#
_cell.length_a   1.000
_cell.length_b   1.000
_cell.length_c   1.000
_cell.angle_alpha   90.00
_cell.angle_beta   90.00
_cell.angle_gamma   90.00
#
_symmetry.space_group_name_H-M   'P 1'
#
loop_
_entity.id
_entity.type
_entity.pdbx_description
1 polymer ?
#
loop_
_entity_poly.entity_id
_entity_poly.type
_entity_poly.pdbx_seq_one_letter_code
_entity_poly.pdbx_strand_id
1 'polypeptide(L)'
;LKKKDVIDSTIFRGDDNKYYEQIGKNLIDITGDIPFDIPSNWVWTRIGYLFAHNNGKQLNKGNSVGTLMEYITTSNLYWDGFRLDNLKIMPFEESEIERCQAIKGDLLVCEGGDVGRSCIWTYDYPIMLQNHIHKLRAYLPLCTKYFFYIFYLYNLIGLIGGKGIGIQGFSAKALHNTIIPLPPLNEQERIVKKIEIVFNKIKVV
;
A
#
# COMPACT_ATOMS: atom_id res chain seq x y z
N LEU A 1 9.42 -13.00 -11.88
CA LEU A 1 9.32 -11.97 -12.93
C LEU A 1 10.22 -12.37 -14.09
N LYS A 2 9.65 -12.54 -15.29
CA LYS A 2 10.46 -12.75 -16.50
C LYS A 2 11.23 -11.47 -16.78
N LYS A 3 12.51 -11.58 -17.15
CA LYS A 3 13.44 -10.47 -17.43
C LYS A 3 12.94 -9.41 -18.44
N LYS A 4 11.78 -9.63 -19.08
CA LYS A 4 11.13 -8.75 -20.04
C LYS A 4 10.20 -7.68 -19.43
N ASP A 5 9.87 -7.79 -18.13
CA ASP A 5 8.85 -6.96 -17.49
C ASP A 5 9.43 -5.90 -16.52
N VAL A 6 10.76 -5.80 -16.42
CA VAL A 6 11.41 -4.73 -15.64
C VAL A 6 11.49 -3.51 -16.55
N ILE A 7 10.51 -2.63 -16.43
CA ILE A 7 10.55 -1.31 -17.04
C ILE A 7 11.38 -0.44 -16.10
N ASP A 8 12.60 -0.10 -16.49
CA ASP A 8 13.41 0.88 -15.77
C ASP A 8 12.69 2.24 -15.77
N SER A 9 12.31 2.70 -14.59
CA SER A 9 11.73 4.01 -14.38
C SER A 9 12.53 4.77 -13.34
N THR A 10 12.85 6.03 -13.65
CA THR A 10 13.53 6.94 -12.75
C THR A 10 12.80 8.27 -12.71
N ILE A 11 12.48 8.73 -11.51
CA ILE A 11 11.91 10.06 -11.30
C ILE A 11 13.02 11.00 -10.83
N PHE A 12 13.15 12.14 -11.50
CA PHE A 12 14.18 13.14 -11.19
C PHE A 12 13.68 14.57 -11.41
N ARG A 13 14.37 15.53 -10.83
CA ARG A 13 14.13 16.95 -11.04
C ARG A 13 15.08 17.46 -12.12
N GLY A 14 14.54 18.09 -13.17
CA GLY A 14 15.29 18.70 -14.25
C GLY A 14 15.89 20.08 -13.86
N ASP A 15 16.74 20.63 -14.71
CA ASP A 15 17.36 21.95 -14.52
C ASP A 15 16.34 23.10 -14.58
N ASP A 16 15.18 22.84 -15.18
CA ASP A 16 14.02 23.75 -15.24
C ASP A 16 13.12 23.68 -13.99
N ASN A 17 13.56 22.97 -12.96
CA ASN A 17 12.83 22.72 -11.71
C ASN A 17 11.54 21.88 -11.84
N LYS A 18 11.30 21.25 -12.97
CA LYS A 18 10.21 20.32 -13.17
C LYS A 18 10.60 18.90 -12.79
N TYR A 19 9.60 18.07 -12.50
CA TYR A 19 9.79 16.65 -12.24
C TYR A 19 9.45 15.84 -13.48
N TYR A 20 10.32 14.91 -13.80
CA TYR A 20 10.21 14.03 -14.95
C TYR A 20 10.32 12.58 -14.54
N GLU A 21 9.54 11.72 -15.20
CA GLU A 21 9.72 10.27 -15.13
C GLU A 21 10.29 9.77 -16.46
N GLN A 22 11.47 9.16 -16.39
CA GLN A 22 12.11 8.47 -17.52
C GLN A 22 11.67 7.01 -17.50
N ILE A 23 10.95 6.56 -18.52
CA ILE A 23 10.53 5.16 -18.68
C ILE A 23 11.12 4.65 -20.00
N GLY A 24 12.22 3.88 -19.92
CA GLY A 24 12.99 3.49 -21.10
C GLY A 24 13.48 4.71 -21.87
N LYS A 25 12.95 4.94 -23.09
CA LYS A 25 13.29 6.13 -23.92
C LYS A 25 12.29 7.29 -23.77
N ASN A 26 11.19 7.08 -23.06
CA ASN A 26 10.15 8.09 -22.91
C ASN A 26 10.42 8.97 -21.69
N LEU A 27 10.30 10.27 -21.88
CA LEU A 27 10.39 11.27 -20.83
C LEU A 27 9.00 11.91 -20.65
N ILE A 28 8.47 11.86 -19.43
CA ILE A 28 7.12 12.30 -19.09
C ILE A 28 7.23 13.40 -18.03
N ASP A 29 6.65 14.58 -18.28
CA ASP A 29 6.51 15.62 -17.24
C ASP A 29 5.43 15.18 -16.25
N ILE A 30 5.82 14.98 -14.99
CA ILE A 30 4.97 14.58 -13.87
C ILE A 30 4.93 15.64 -12.76
N THR A 31 5.32 16.87 -13.07
CA THR A 31 5.38 17.96 -12.10
C THR A 31 4.04 18.15 -11.38
N GLY A 32 2.93 18.01 -12.11
CA GLY A 32 1.59 18.12 -11.54
C GLY A 32 1.19 16.97 -10.61
N ASP A 33 1.90 15.84 -10.65
CA ASP A 33 1.64 14.67 -9.82
C ASP A 33 2.44 14.67 -8.52
N ILE A 34 3.43 15.57 -8.38
CA ILE A 34 4.29 15.67 -7.20
C ILE A 34 3.59 16.51 -6.14
N PRO A 35 3.24 15.93 -4.98
CA PRO A 35 2.38 16.60 -4.00
C PRO A 35 3.10 17.65 -3.15
N PHE A 36 4.43 17.55 -2.98
CA PHE A 36 5.25 18.45 -2.17
C PHE A 36 6.74 18.25 -2.47
N ASP A 37 7.58 19.19 -2.01
CA ASP A 37 9.04 19.06 -2.14
C ASP A 37 9.58 18.06 -1.11
N ILE A 38 10.67 17.37 -1.50
CA ILE A 38 11.40 16.42 -0.65
C ILE A 38 12.85 16.84 -0.49
N PRO A 39 13.56 16.42 0.60
CA PRO A 39 15.00 16.62 0.76
C PRO A 39 15.79 16.05 -0.41
N SER A 40 16.96 16.63 -0.71
CA SER A 40 17.79 16.23 -1.84
C SER A 40 18.36 14.82 -1.77
N ASN A 41 18.40 14.23 -0.57
CA ASN A 41 18.82 12.84 -0.35
C ASN A 41 17.65 11.82 -0.40
N TRP A 42 16.43 12.28 -0.74
CA TRP A 42 15.27 11.42 -0.99
C TRP A 42 15.03 11.31 -2.49
N VAL A 43 14.29 10.28 -2.88
CA VAL A 43 13.83 10.11 -4.26
C VAL A 43 12.32 9.89 -4.30
N TRP A 44 11.70 10.32 -5.39
CA TRP A 44 10.35 9.92 -5.72
C TRP A 44 10.36 8.56 -6.42
N THR A 45 9.40 7.71 -6.10
CA THR A 45 9.23 6.42 -6.77
C THR A 45 7.75 6.02 -6.78
N ARG A 46 7.41 4.93 -7.44
CA ARG A 46 6.06 4.38 -7.44
C ARG A 46 5.96 3.16 -6.54
N ILE A 47 4.83 2.99 -5.85
CA ILE A 47 4.55 1.84 -4.95
C ILE A 47 4.83 0.51 -5.66
N GLY A 48 4.41 0.37 -6.92
CA GLY A 48 4.57 -0.86 -7.69
C GLY A 48 6.01 -1.34 -7.86
N TYR A 49 7.01 -0.47 -7.67
CA TYR A 49 8.42 -0.85 -7.74
C TYR A 49 8.97 -1.36 -6.41
N LEU A 50 8.29 -1.11 -5.31
CA LEU A 50 8.76 -1.45 -3.97
C LEU A 50 8.09 -2.70 -3.39
N PHE A 51 6.87 -3.01 -3.85
CA PHE A 51 6.05 -4.05 -3.25
C PHE A 51 5.50 -5.03 -4.27
N ALA A 52 5.58 -6.32 -3.94
CA ALA A 52 4.73 -7.32 -4.53
C ALA A 52 3.28 -7.04 -4.14
N HIS A 53 2.40 -6.95 -5.11
CA HIS A 53 1.00 -6.67 -4.90
C HIS A 53 0.14 -7.88 -5.28
N ASN A 54 -0.81 -8.20 -4.42
CA ASN A 54 -1.89 -9.14 -4.68
C ASN A 54 -3.19 -8.61 -4.08
N ASN A 55 -4.32 -8.98 -4.68
CA ASN A 55 -5.65 -8.85 -4.09
C ASN A 55 -6.06 -10.16 -3.44
N GLY A 56 -6.99 -10.10 -2.48
CA GLY A 56 -7.64 -11.28 -1.95
C GLY A 56 -8.55 -11.98 -2.95
N LYS A 57 -9.31 -12.97 -2.47
CA LYS A 57 -10.25 -13.76 -3.28
C LYS A 57 -11.59 -13.03 -3.45
N GLN A 58 -12.11 -13.06 -4.67
CA GLN A 58 -13.48 -12.62 -4.94
C GLN A 58 -14.48 -13.64 -4.39
N LEU A 59 -15.49 -13.16 -3.66
CA LEU A 59 -16.58 -14.00 -3.20
C LEU A 59 -17.40 -14.51 -4.40
N ASN A 60 -17.41 -15.82 -4.60
CA ASN A 60 -18.28 -16.47 -5.57
C ASN A 60 -19.20 -17.45 -4.84
N LYS A 61 -20.51 -17.14 -4.80
CA LYS A 61 -21.50 -17.94 -4.09
C LYS A 61 -21.67 -19.36 -4.67
N GLY A 62 -21.26 -19.59 -5.91
CA GLY A 62 -21.31 -20.90 -6.57
C GLY A 62 -20.06 -21.76 -6.37
N ASN A 63 -18.99 -21.24 -5.79
CA ASN A 63 -17.76 -21.99 -5.60
C ASN A 63 -17.72 -22.60 -4.19
N SER A 64 -17.74 -23.93 -4.14
CA SER A 64 -17.62 -24.72 -2.90
C SER A 64 -16.30 -25.51 -2.82
N VAL A 65 -15.39 -25.30 -3.78
CA VAL A 65 -14.11 -26.03 -3.84
C VAL A 65 -13.05 -25.34 -2.98
N GLY A 66 -12.32 -26.12 -2.20
CA GLY A 66 -11.23 -25.66 -1.35
C GLY A 66 -11.47 -25.84 0.13
N THR A 67 -10.50 -25.43 0.93
CA THR A 67 -10.57 -25.45 2.41
C THR A 67 -11.32 -24.22 2.91
N LEU A 68 -12.28 -24.44 3.83
CA LEU A 68 -12.99 -23.34 4.49
C LEU A 68 -12.03 -22.61 5.43
N MET A 69 -11.82 -21.32 5.19
CA MET A 69 -10.92 -20.47 5.96
C MET A 69 -11.59 -19.14 6.31
N GLU A 70 -11.25 -18.62 7.47
CA GLU A 70 -11.64 -17.29 7.90
C GLU A 70 -10.94 -16.22 7.04
N TYR A 71 -11.66 -15.16 6.71
CA TYR A 71 -11.10 -14.05 5.92
C TYR A 71 -11.59 -12.69 6.43
N ILE A 72 -10.77 -11.67 6.18
CA ILE A 72 -11.11 -10.28 6.42
C ILE A 72 -11.57 -9.58 5.15
N THR A 73 -12.41 -8.59 5.35
CA THR A 73 -12.93 -7.65 4.37
C THR A 73 -12.51 -6.23 4.73
N THR A 74 -12.83 -5.25 3.88
CA THR A 74 -12.56 -3.84 4.20
C THR A 74 -13.23 -3.37 5.48
N SER A 75 -14.33 -3.99 5.90
CA SER A 75 -15.01 -3.69 7.17
C SER A 75 -14.27 -4.17 8.42
N ASN A 76 -13.25 -5.01 8.26
CA ASN A 76 -12.42 -5.50 9.36
C ASN A 76 -11.11 -4.71 9.52
N LEU A 77 -10.71 -3.92 8.51
CA LEU A 77 -9.45 -3.19 8.49
C LEU A 77 -9.65 -1.72 8.87
N TYR A 78 -8.93 -1.22 9.85
CA TYR A 78 -8.96 0.17 10.32
C TYR A 78 -7.55 0.73 10.44
N TRP A 79 -7.41 2.06 10.56
CA TRP A 79 -6.12 2.73 10.77
C TRP A 79 -5.43 2.34 12.07
N ASP A 80 -6.20 1.96 13.08
CA ASP A 80 -5.73 1.59 14.42
C ASP A 80 -5.61 0.06 14.63
N GLY A 81 -5.88 -0.75 13.60
CA GLY A 81 -5.80 -2.21 13.68
C GLY A 81 -6.92 -2.93 12.97
N PHE A 82 -7.20 -4.14 13.41
CA PHE A 82 -8.21 -5.01 12.81
C PHE A 82 -9.32 -5.34 13.81
N ARG A 83 -10.54 -5.53 13.29
CA ARG A 83 -11.69 -6.04 14.05
C ARG A 83 -11.88 -7.48 13.59
N LEU A 84 -11.46 -8.42 14.44
CA LEU A 84 -11.40 -9.84 14.11
C LEU A 84 -12.53 -10.66 14.73
N ASP A 85 -13.48 -10.00 15.38
CA ASP A 85 -14.68 -10.65 15.92
C ASP A 85 -15.62 -11.06 14.77
N ASN A 86 -16.12 -12.30 14.82
CA ASN A 86 -17.10 -12.82 13.87
C ASN A 86 -16.64 -12.77 12.40
N LEU A 87 -15.46 -13.29 12.12
CA LEU A 87 -14.93 -13.38 10.76
C LEU A 87 -15.84 -14.25 9.88
N LYS A 88 -15.91 -13.88 8.61
CA LYS A 88 -16.61 -14.66 7.59
C LYS A 88 -15.71 -15.80 7.12
N ILE A 89 -16.33 -16.85 6.59
CA ILE A 89 -15.67 -18.05 6.10
C ILE A 89 -16.02 -18.24 4.63
N MET A 90 -15.04 -18.59 3.80
CA MET A 90 -15.25 -19.04 2.43
C MET A 90 -14.18 -20.07 2.04
N PRO A 91 -14.43 -20.87 0.97
CA PRO A 91 -13.45 -21.86 0.51
C PRO A 91 -12.30 -21.18 -0.23
N PHE A 92 -11.07 -21.65 0.03
CA PHE A 92 -9.85 -21.31 -0.71
C PHE A 92 -9.20 -22.56 -1.26
N GLU A 93 -8.89 -22.55 -2.53
CA GLU A 93 -8.09 -23.60 -3.15
C GLU A 93 -6.62 -23.42 -2.76
N GLU A 94 -5.84 -24.51 -2.74
CA GLU A 94 -4.43 -24.47 -2.36
C GLU A 94 -3.62 -23.48 -3.22
N SER A 95 -3.92 -23.41 -4.51
CA SER A 95 -3.31 -22.47 -5.47
C SER A 95 -3.60 -20.99 -5.18
N GLU A 96 -4.64 -20.69 -4.39
CA GLU A 96 -5.04 -19.33 -4.04
C GLU A 96 -4.44 -18.86 -2.72
N ILE A 97 -4.02 -19.79 -1.84
CA ILE A 97 -3.61 -19.48 -0.48
C ILE A 97 -2.49 -18.45 -0.45
N GLU A 98 -1.38 -18.70 -1.14
CA GLU A 98 -0.23 -17.79 -1.14
C GLU A 98 -0.60 -16.38 -1.62
N ARG A 99 -1.39 -16.28 -2.67
CA ARG A 99 -1.84 -15.02 -3.23
C ARG A 99 -2.78 -14.26 -2.29
N CYS A 100 -3.74 -14.96 -1.71
CA CYS A 100 -4.82 -14.35 -0.92
C CYS A 100 -4.51 -14.22 0.58
N GLN A 101 -3.41 -14.79 1.06
CA GLN A 101 -3.04 -14.80 2.46
C GLN A 101 -2.15 -13.60 2.83
N ALA A 102 -2.50 -12.89 3.89
CA ALA A 102 -1.60 -11.95 4.56
C ALA A 102 -0.82 -12.65 5.67
N ILE A 103 0.44 -12.28 5.80
CA ILE A 103 1.35 -12.71 6.87
C ILE A 103 1.92 -11.48 7.59
N LYS A 104 2.54 -11.69 8.74
CA LYS A 104 3.16 -10.62 9.53
C LYS A 104 4.10 -9.74 8.69
N GLY A 105 3.89 -8.43 8.75
CA GLY A 105 4.65 -7.43 8.01
C GLY A 105 4.01 -6.96 6.70
N ASP A 106 3.00 -7.65 6.18
CA ASP A 106 2.27 -7.20 5.00
C ASP A 106 1.48 -5.92 5.31
N LEU A 107 1.56 -4.94 4.40
CA LEU A 107 0.71 -3.75 4.43
C LEU A 107 -0.57 -4.03 3.64
N LEU A 108 -1.70 -3.92 4.32
CA LEU A 108 -3.02 -4.13 3.74
C LEU A 108 -3.69 -2.78 3.48
N VAL A 109 -4.30 -2.62 2.30
CA VAL A 109 -4.88 -1.35 1.85
C VAL A 109 -6.26 -1.59 1.27
N CYS A 110 -7.26 -0.81 1.69
CA CYS A 110 -8.63 -0.89 1.17
C CYS A 110 -8.73 -0.31 -0.25
N GLU A 111 -9.25 -1.10 -1.19
CA GLU A 111 -9.61 -0.66 -2.54
C GLU A 111 -10.89 0.17 -2.56
N GLY A 112 -11.84 -0.17 -1.68
CA GLY A 112 -13.16 0.44 -1.61
C GLY A 112 -13.64 0.67 -0.18
N GLY A 113 -14.79 1.29 -0.04
CA GLY A 113 -15.32 1.77 1.24
C GLY A 113 -14.59 3.04 1.67
N ASP A 114 -13.70 2.95 2.63
CA ASP A 114 -12.76 4.01 2.99
C ASP A 114 -11.47 3.79 2.20
N VAL A 115 -11.44 4.33 1.00
CA VAL A 115 -10.39 4.12 -0.02
C VAL A 115 -9.02 4.55 0.52
N GLY A 116 -8.02 3.66 0.40
CA GLY A 116 -6.67 3.91 0.88
C GLY A 116 -6.45 3.67 2.37
N ARG A 117 -7.52 3.40 3.16
CA ARG A 117 -7.37 2.99 4.55
C ARG A 117 -6.49 1.76 4.63
N SER A 118 -5.48 1.81 5.48
CA SER A 118 -4.46 0.77 5.54
C SER A 118 -4.09 0.37 6.96
N CYS A 119 -3.54 -0.82 7.10
CA CYS A 119 -2.96 -1.31 8.34
C CYS A 119 -1.94 -2.41 8.06
N ILE A 120 -0.97 -2.60 8.94
CA ILE A 120 0.02 -3.66 8.84
C ILE A 120 -0.49 -4.89 9.60
N TRP A 121 -0.43 -6.06 8.97
CA TRP A 121 -0.72 -7.31 9.66
C TRP A 121 0.42 -7.64 10.63
N THR A 122 0.15 -7.53 11.92
CA THR A 122 1.17 -7.68 12.99
C THR A 122 1.09 -9.01 13.71
N TYR A 123 0.08 -9.84 13.43
CA TYR A 123 -0.13 -11.12 14.08
C TYR A 123 0.83 -12.19 13.55
N ASP A 124 1.19 -13.15 14.40
CA ASP A 124 2.08 -14.26 14.05
C ASP A 124 1.39 -15.41 13.29
N TYR A 125 0.11 -15.28 13.04
CA TYR A 125 -0.68 -16.20 12.22
C TYR A 125 -1.18 -15.52 10.96
N PRO A 126 -1.35 -16.27 9.86
CA PRO A 126 -1.85 -15.74 8.61
C PRO A 126 -3.37 -15.53 8.64
N ILE A 127 -3.87 -14.66 7.74
CA ILE A 127 -5.30 -14.44 7.52
C ILE A 127 -5.59 -14.36 6.03
N MET A 128 -6.74 -14.88 5.60
CA MET A 128 -7.17 -14.75 4.21
C MET A 128 -7.81 -13.38 3.94
N LEU A 129 -7.75 -12.93 2.71
CA LEU A 129 -8.21 -11.62 2.27
C LEU A 129 -9.32 -11.74 1.23
N GLN A 130 -10.31 -10.85 1.33
CA GLN A 130 -11.30 -10.61 0.30
C GLN A 130 -10.74 -9.65 -0.77
N ASN A 131 -11.24 -9.74 -2.01
CA ASN A 131 -10.69 -9.09 -3.20
C ASN A 131 -10.57 -7.55 -3.14
N HIS A 132 -11.34 -6.88 -2.28
CA HIS A 132 -11.23 -5.42 -2.08
C HIS A 132 -10.17 -4.99 -1.06
N ILE A 133 -9.29 -5.92 -0.68
CA ILE A 133 -8.09 -5.62 0.09
C ILE A 133 -6.87 -5.90 -0.79
N HIS A 134 -6.05 -4.88 -1.01
CA HIS A 134 -4.72 -5.02 -1.56
C HIS A 134 -3.74 -5.46 -0.48
N LYS A 135 -2.89 -6.42 -0.82
CA LYS A 135 -1.75 -6.86 -0.02
C LYS A 135 -0.46 -6.37 -0.66
N LEU A 136 0.33 -5.63 0.09
CA LEU A 136 1.63 -5.13 -0.29
C LEU A 136 2.71 -5.80 0.55
N ARG A 137 3.57 -6.59 -0.09
CA ARG A 137 4.74 -7.25 0.52
C ARG A 137 6.00 -6.68 -0.07
N ALA A 138 6.89 -6.12 0.74
CA ALA A 138 8.11 -5.48 0.27
C ALA A 138 9.03 -6.46 -0.46
N TYR A 139 9.61 -6.03 -1.60
CA TYR A 139 10.63 -6.79 -2.33
C TYR A 139 12.00 -6.73 -1.66
N LEU A 140 12.25 -5.65 -0.93
CA LEU A 140 13.52 -5.31 -0.29
C LEU A 140 13.29 -4.96 1.18
N PRO A 141 14.33 -4.92 2.01
CA PRO A 141 14.20 -4.38 3.36
C PRO A 141 13.72 -2.92 3.34
N LEU A 142 12.48 -2.71 3.81
CA LEU A 142 11.82 -1.42 3.92
C LEU A 142 11.17 -1.32 5.30
N CYS A 143 11.06 -0.10 5.82
CA CYS A 143 10.24 0.16 7.00
C CYS A 143 8.75 0.23 6.57
N THR A 144 8.04 -0.91 6.57
CA THR A 144 6.63 -0.98 6.15
C THR A 144 5.76 0.06 6.86
N LYS A 145 6.08 0.39 8.10
CA LYS A 145 5.36 1.37 8.91
C LYS A 145 5.53 2.81 8.38
N TYR A 146 6.63 3.12 7.72
CA TYR A 146 6.81 4.38 7.02
C TYR A 146 5.76 4.53 5.91
N PHE A 147 5.55 3.49 5.10
CA PHE A 147 4.55 3.49 4.03
C PHE A 147 3.12 3.54 4.55
N PHE A 148 2.83 2.87 5.66
CA PHE A 148 1.57 3.04 6.38
C PHE A 148 1.30 4.52 6.69
N TYR A 149 2.29 5.25 7.23
CA TYR A 149 2.14 6.68 7.52
C TYR A 149 2.05 7.55 6.26
N ILE A 150 2.66 7.15 5.14
CA ILE A 150 2.48 7.83 3.85
C ILE A 150 1.03 7.67 3.36
N PHE A 151 0.45 6.46 3.42
CA PHE A 151 -0.96 6.25 3.09
C PHE A 151 -1.89 7.05 4.00
N TYR A 152 -1.59 7.08 5.29
CA TYR A 152 -2.34 7.89 6.27
C TYR A 152 -2.30 9.38 5.93
N LEU A 153 -1.11 9.91 5.64
CA LEU A 153 -0.93 11.29 5.20
C LEU A 153 -1.70 11.59 3.92
N TYR A 154 -1.57 10.74 2.90
CA TYR A 154 -2.21 10.92 1.60
C TYR A 154 -3.75 10.88 1.69
N ASN A 155 -4.28 10.04 2.56
CA ASN A 155 -5.71 10.03 2.87
C ASN A 155 -6.12 11.33 3.59
N LEU A 156 -5.36 11.76 4.58
CA LEU A 156 -5.64 12.96 5.37
C LEU A 156 -5.66 14.25 4.53
N ILE A 157 -4.72 14.37 3.57
CA ILE A 157 -4.64 15.56 2.68
C ILE A 157 -5.45 15.39 1.37
N GLY A 158 -6.24 14.31 1.25
CA GLY A 158 -7.15 14.08 0.14
C GLY A 158 -6.52 13.66 -1.19
N LEU A 159 -5.25 13.22 -1.18
CA LEU A 159 -4.60 12.64 -2.38
C LEU A 159 -5.14 11.24 -2.71
N ILE A 160 -5.61 10.50 -1.70
CA ILE A 160 -6.24 9.19 -1.84
C ILE A 160 -7.60 9.24 -1.14
N GLY A 161 -8.64 8.74 -1.80
CA GLY A 161 -9.99 8.61 -1.21
C GLY A 161 -10.76 9.93 -1.07
N GLY A 162 -10.21 11.07 -1.51
CA GLY A 162 -10.85 12.38 -1.41
C GLY A 162 -12.06 12.55 -2.33
N LYS A 163 -13.03 13.37 -1.91
CA LYS A 163 -14.10 13.87 -2.79
C LYS A 163 -13.54 15.03 -3.61
N GLY A 164 -13.03 14.77 -4.81
CA GLY A 164 -12.46 15.81 -5.67
C GLY A 164 -11.52 15.27 -6.72
N ILE A 165 -10.41 15.95 -6.98
CA ILE A 165 -9.41 15.62 -8.01
C ILE A 165 -8.58 14.37 -7.66
N GLY A 166 -8.69 13.86 -6.42
CA GLY A 166 -7.97 12.69 -5.95
C GLY A 166 -8.47 11.35 -6.50
N ILE A 167 -7.76 10.29 -6.19
CA ILE A 167 -8.08 8.92 -6.59
C ILE A 167 -9.39 8.47 -5.92
N GLN A 168 -10.47 8.34 -6.68
CA GLN A 168 -11.80 7.95 -6.19
C GLN A 168 -11.98 6.44 -6.02
N GLY A 169 -11.16 5.64 -6.65
CA GLY A 169 -11.13 4.19 -6.52
C GLY A 169 -9.68 3.71 -6.56
N PHE A 170 -9.29 2.90 -5.62
CA PHE A 170 -7.89 2.49 -5.48
C PHE A 170 -7.64 1.16 -6.19
N SER A 171 -7.91 1.12 -7.49
CA SER A 171 -7.61 -0.06 -8.31
C SER A 171 -6.13 -0.45 -8.22
N ALA A 172 -5.81 -1.71 -8.53
CA ALA A 172 -4.42 -2.19 -8.57
C ALA A 172 -3.50 -1.27 -9.40
N LYS A 173 -3.99 -0.77 -10.55
CA LYS A 173 -3.24 0.16 -11.41
C LYS A 173 -3.01 1.50 -10.72
N ALA A 174 -4.01 2.06 -10.05
CA ALA A 174 -3.88 3.32 -9.31
C ALA A 174 -2.90 3.17 -8.16
N LEU A 175 -3.00 2.08 -7.38
CA LEU A 175 -2.08 1.75 -6.30
C LEU A 175 -0.62 1.65 -6.79
N HIS A 176 -0.36 0.88 -7.88
CA HIS A 176 0.99 0.73 -8.42
C HIS A 176 1.57 2.06 -8.89
N ASN A 177 0.75 2.93 -9.47
CA ASN A 177 1.17 4.22 -9.99
C ASN A 177 1.26 5.32 -8.93
N THR A 178 0.84 5.05 -7.70
CA THR A 178 0.95 6.04 -6.61
C THR A 178 2.40 6.44 -6.41
N ILE A 179 2.69 7.72 -6.57
CA ILE A 179 4.02 8.32 -6.36
C ILE A 179 4.20 8.55 -4.86
N ILE A 180 5.33 8.11 -4.34
CA ILE A 180 5.67 8.23 -2.92
C ILE A 180 7.10 8.71 -2.72
N PRO A 181 7.38 9.47 -1.65
CA PRO A 181 8.74 9.84 -1.29
C PRO A 181 9.45 8.65 -0.63
N LEU A 182 10.68 8.40 -1.03
CA LEU A 182 11.50 7.29 -0.52
C LEU A 182 12.80 7.82 0.10
N PRO A 183 12.84 7.96 1.44
CA PRO A 183 14.08 8.22 2.18
C PRO A 183 14.98 6.98 2.22
N PRO A 184 16.26 7.12 2.58
CA PRO A 184 17.09 6.00 3.02
C PRO A 184 16.46 5.23 4.18
N LEU A 185 16.69 3.92 4.28
CA LEU A 185 16.01 3.03 5.24
C LEU A 185 16.12 3.51 6.70
N ASN A 186 17.31 3.88 7.14
CA ASN A 186 17.53 4.41 8.48
C ASN A 186 16.75 5.70 8.76
N GLU A 187 16.48 6.48 7.73
CA GLU A 187 15.66 7.69 7.85
C GLU A 187 14.16 7.36 7.89
N GLN A 188 13.70 6.35 7.14
CA GLN A 188 12.33 5.83 7.26
C GLN A 188 12.05 5.41 8.73
N GLU A 189 12.96 4.66 9.34
CA GLU A 189 12.86 4.20 10.74
C GLU A 189 12.87 5.38 11.72
N ARG A 190 13.75 6.37 11.49
CA ARG A 190 13.84 7.59 12.32
C ARG A 190 12.56 8.41 12.28
N ILE A 191 11.96 8.55 11.09
CA ILE A 191 10.68 9.25 10.88
C ILE A 191 9.56 8.53 11.65
N VAL A 192 9.45 7.22 11.47
CA VAL A 192 8.45 6.39 12.16
C VAL A 192 8.57 6.56 13.67
N LYS A 193 9.77 6.40 14.22
CA LYS A 193 10.02 6.58 15.67
C LYS A 193 9.59 7.97 16.16
N LYS A 194 9.84 9.01 15.37
CA LYS A 194 9.45 10.38 15.73
C LYS A 194 7.93 10.56 15.75
N ILE A 195 7.23 10.04 14.74
CA ILE A 195 5.76 10.07 14.65
C ILE A 195 5.15 9.35 15.85
N GLU A 196 5.64 8.17 16.19
CA GLU A 196 5.14 7.38 17.33
C GLU A 196 5.33 8.08 18.67
N ILE A 197 6.47 8.74 18.87
CA ILE A 197 6.70 9.54 20.08
C ILE A 197 5.66 10.67 20.19
N VAL A 198 5.35 11.35 19.08
CA VAL A 198 4.36 12.42 19.06
C VAL A 198 2.97 11.88 19.35
N PHE A 199 2.55 10.81 18.66
CA PHE A 199 1.23 10.22 18.88
C PHE A 199 1.04 9.68 20.31
N ASN A 200 2.08 9.08 20.88
CA ASN A 200 2.01 8.60 22.27
C ASN A 200 1.86 9.75 23.27
N LYS A 201 2.50 10.90 23.01
CA LYS A 201 2.33 12.09 23.88
C LYS A 201 0.92 12.69 23.80
N ILE A 202 0.28 12.67 22.61
CA ILE A 202 -1.08 13.19 22.43
C ILE A 202 -2.12 12.28 23.08
N LYS A 203 -1.90 10.94 23.08
CA LYS A 203 -2.83 9.99 23.72
C LYS A 203 -2.83 10.03 25.26
N VAL A 204 -1.87 10.70 25.89
CA VAL A 204 -1.72 10.81 27.35
C VAL A 204 -2.42 12.07 27.89
N VAL A 205 -3.02 12.88 27.03
CA VAL A 205 -3.88 14.01 27.37
C VAL A 205 -5.33 13.62 27.11
#